data_09ef75998094934769171c3c5652653b
#
_entry.id   09ef75998094934769171c3c5652653b
#
_cell.length_a   1.000
_cell.length_b   1.000
_cell.length_c   1.000
_cell.angle_alpha   90.00
_cell.angle_beta   90.00
_cell.angle_gamma   90.00
#
_symmetry.space_group_name_H-M   'P 1'
#
loop_
_entity.id
_entity.type
_entity.pdbx_description
1 polymer ?
#
loop_
_entity_poly.entity_id
_entity_poly.type
_entity_poly.pdbx_seq_one_letter_code
_entity_poly.pdbx_strand_id
1 'polypeptide(L)'
;YWMNVDGERELLVSDSKISCNQPILVAPRTRPFQRSSSVDYTKNDGVYYMQNIYEGNGLKGVKPGTIKQLRVVEIQFRAAGIGEVNGDDKGGGALASSPVGVGNAAWDVKRVIGVTDVYPDGSAFFKVPARRPLYFQALDENGRVVQTMRSWSTLQPNEVQSCVGCHEHKNTVPVAGHPVSMAMNKGIKALTPEDEMGERNFSYLKEIQPIWDKHCISCHDGVKQPMSLKGELQVFDKRSKRKYAQSYLSLTHARMDGPDGPWRGNAHHPEVNWISALSEPTLLPPYFAGSNTSN
;
A
#
# COMPACT_ATOMS: atom_id res chain seq x y z
N TYR A 1 1.70 19.40 32.28
CA TYR A 1 0.84 19.30 33.47
C TYR A 1 0.86 17.90 34.04
N TRP A 2 0.81 17.77 35.33
CA TRP A 2 0.42 16.57 36.07
C TRP A 2 -1.09 16.64 36.33
N MET A 3 -1.79 15.53 36.20
CA MET A 3 -3.24 15.48 36.42
C MET A 3 -3.59 14.19 37.19
N ASN A 4 -4.39 14.32 38.22
CA ASN A 4 -4.95 13.19 38.95
C ASN A 4 -6.26 12.69 38.33
N VAL A 5 -6.82 11.62 38.91
CA VAL A 5 -8.06 10.99 38.40
C VAL A 5 -9.30 11.89 38.55
N ASP A 6 -9.24 12.88 39.44
CA ASP A 6 -10.32 13.83 39.70
C ASP A 6 -10.26 15.06 38.78
N GLY A 7 -9.24 15.13 37.92
CA GLY A 7 -9.06 16.19 36.93
C GLY A 7 -8.32 17.41 37.45
N GLU A 8 -7.83 17.38 38.67
CA GLU A 8 -6.96 18.44 39.20
C GLU A 8 -5.63 18.44 38.46
N ARG A 9 -5.19 19.64 38.10
CA ARG A 9 -4.00 19.81 37.26
C ARG A 9 -2.98 20.72 37.92
N GLU A 10 -1.73 20.31 37.85
CA GLU A 10 -0.58 21.10 38.28
C GLU A 10 0.38 21.32 37.12
N LEU A 11 0.85 22.55 36.94
CA LEU A 11 1.82 22.91 35.94
C LEU A 11 3.22 22.46 36.37
N LEU A 12 3.80 21.50 35.66
CA LEU A 12 5.15 21.02 35.94
C LEU A 12 6.21 21.92 35.34
N VAL A 13 6.04 22.29 34.07
CA VAL A 13 7.00 23.08 33.32
C VAL A 13 6.32 23.77 32.13
N SER A 14 6.78 24.97 31.84
CA SER A 14 6.49 25.66 30.59
C SER A 14 7.71 26.41 30.11
N ASP A 15 7.84 26.53 28.81
CA ASP A 15 8.86 27.35 28.16
C ASP A 15 8.22 28.26 27.13
N SER A 16 8.70 29.50 27.01
CA SER A 16 8.12 30.47 26.07
C SER A 16 8.55 30.28 24.63
N LYS A 17 9.57 29.45 24.37
CA LYS A 17 10.20 29.29 23.05
C LYS A 17 10.02 27.90 22.47
N ILE A 18 9.86 26.89 23.31
CA ILE A 18 9.75 25.49 22.89
C ILE A 18 8.53 24.82 23.52
N SER A 19 7.96 23.86 22.80
CA SER A 19 6.89 23.01 23.33
C SER A 19 7.45 21.97 24.30
N CYS A 20 6.86 21.88 25.49
CA CYS A 20 7.18 20.84 26.47
C CYS A 20 6.15 19.72 26.37
N ASN A 21 6.59 18.53 25.97
CA ASN A 21 5.72 17.37 25.84
C ASN A 21 6.41 16.10 26.41
N GLN A 22 5.64 15.04 26.58
CA GLN A 22 6.10 13.73 27.02
C GLN A 22 7.00 13.77 28.28
N PRO A 23 6.54 14.36 29.39
CA PRO A 23 7.34 14.41 30.63
C PRO A 23 7.60 12.98 31.11
N ILE A 24 8.86 12.70 31.50
CA ILE A 24 9.27 11.41 32.03
C ILE A 24 9.68 11.59 33.47
N LEU A 25 9.00 10.90 34.40
CA LEU A 25 9.41 10.85 35.78
C LEU A 25 10.74 10.12 35.94
N VAL A 26 11.76 10.82 36.42
CA VAL A 26 13.07 10.22 36.75
C VAL A 26 12.99 9.66 38.16
N ALA A 27 12.72 8.38 38.27
CA ALA A 27 12.63 7.67 39.55
C ALA A 27 13.15 6.24 39.39
N PRO A 28 13.60 5.59 40.46
CA PRO A 28 13.92 4.17 40.42
C PRO A 28 12.72 3.35 39.92
N ARG A 29 12.95 2.49 38.96
CA ARG A 29 11.91 1.63 38.36
C ARG A 29 12.41 0.21 38.25
N THR A 30 11.50 -0.75 38.39
CA THR A 30 11.82 -2.12 38.03
C THR A 30 12.15 -2.18 36.52
N ARG A 31 13.30 -2.76 36.19
CA ARG A 31 13.70 -2.94 34.79
C ARG A 31 12.62 -3.80 34.09
N PRO A 32 12.04 -3.31 32.98
CA PRO A 32 11.05 -4.11 32.28
C PRO A 32 11.71 -5.36 31.69
N PHE A 33 10.91 -6.41 31.57
CA PHE A 33 11.35 -7.63 30.88
C PHE A 33 11.71 -7.30 29.42
N GLN A 34 12.88 -7.68 29.01
CA GLN A 34 13.34 -7.56 27.63
C GLN A 34 13.38 -8.94 26.98
N ARG A 35 12.66 -9.10 25.89
CA ARG A 35 12.83 -10.27 25.04
C ARG A 35 14.14 -10.19 24.32
N SER A 36 14.80 -11.32 24.11
CA SER A 36 15.93 -11.40 23.20
C SER A 36 15.50 -10.99 21.79
N SER A 37 16.35 -10.28 21.09
CA SER A 37 16.07 -9.93 19.69
C SER A 37 16.02 -11.20 18.85
N SER A 38 14.98 -11.31 18.00
CA SER A 38 14.89 -12.35 16.97
C SER A 38 15.62 -11.94 15.68
N VAL A 39 16.13 -10.71 15.61
CA VAL A 39 16.81 -10.18 14.43
C VAL A 39 18.16 -10.84 14.25
N ASP A 40 18.39 -11.36 13.07
CA ASP A 40 19.65 -11.95 12.62
C ASP A 40 20.11 -11.24 11.35
N TYR A 41 21.05 -10.32 11.48
CA TYR A 41 21.56 -9.53 10.38
C TYR A 41 22.35 -10.32 9.33
N THR A 42 22.61 -11.60 9.55
CA THR A 42 23.20 -12.49 8.54
C THR A 42 22.15 -12.96 7.52
N LYS A 43 20.86 -12.77 7.82
CA LYS A 43 19.73 -13.08 6.94
C LYS A 43 19.30 -11.86 6.13
N ASN A 44 18.61 -12.10 5.03
CA ASN A 44 18.06 -11.06 4.16
C ASN A 44 16.55 -11.18 3.98
N ASP A 45 15.93 -12.06 4.73
CA ASP A 45 14.51 -12.36 4.65
C ASP A 45 13.86 -12.38 6.04
N GLY A 46 12.54 -12.24 6.03
CA GLY A 46 11.65 -12.47 7.14
C GLY A 46 10.45 -13.27 6.68
N VAL A 47 9.53 -13.54 7.58
CA VAL A 47 8.41 -14.46 7.33
C VAL A 47 7.11 -13.84 7.79
N TYR A 48 6.07 -13.92 6.95
CA TYR A 48 4.70 -13.63 7.33
C TYR A 48 3.91 -14.93 7.51
N TYR A 49 3.14 -14.97 8.58
CA TYR A 49 2.14 -15.99 8.82
C TYR A 49 0.75 -15.36 8.90
N MET A 50 -0.12 -15.73 7.98
CA MET A 50 -1.55 -15.41 8.00
C MET A 50 -2.30 -16.60 8.56
N GLN A 51 -3.02 -16.42 9.67
CA GLN A 51 -3.76 -17.50 10.30
C GLN A 51 -5.01 -17.88 9.51
N ASN A 52 -5.85 -16.89 9.21
CA ASN A 52 -7.04 -17.06 8.38
C ASN A 52 -7.43 -15.71 7.76
N ILE A 53 -7.22 -15.54 6.47
CA ILE A 53 -7.46 -14.27 5.78
C ILE A 53 -8.90 -13.75 5.90
N TYR A 54 -9.87 -14.65 6.18
CA TYR A 54 -11.29 -14.29 6.29
C TYR A 54 -11.68 -13.72 7.67
N GLU A 55 -10.76 -13.76 8.65
CA GLU A 55 -10.97 -13.10 9.93
C GLU A 55 -10.86 -11.59 9.80
N GLY A 56 -11.69 -10.86 10.53
CA GLY A 56 -11.74 -9.40 10.49
C GLY A 56 -12.71 -8.86 9.44
N ASN A 57 -12.67 -7.53 9.27
CA ASN A 57 -13.65 -6.82 8.44
C ASN A 57 -13.21 -6.66 6.97
N GLY A 58 -11.95 -6.92 6.65
CA GLY A 58 -11.39 -6.67 5.31
C GLY A 58 -12.04 -7.50 4.22
N LEU A 59 -12.44 -8.72 4.54
CA LEU A 59 -13.13 -9.63 3.61
C LEU A 59 -14.56 -9.97 4.05
N LYS A 60 -15.20 -9.08 4.82
CA LYS A 60 -16.58 -9.26 5.26
C LYS A 60 -17.51 -9.48 4.06
N GLY A 61 -18.25 -10.59 4.08
CA GLY A 61 -19.16 -10.97 3.01
C GLY A 61 -18.52 -11.76 1.85
N VAL A 62 -17.21 -11.91 1.85
CA VAL A 62 -16.51 -12.79 0.89
C VAL A 62 -16.59 -14.23 1.38
N LYS A 63 -17.01 -15.13 0.50
CA LYS A 63 -17.15 -16.56 0.81
C LYS A 63 -15.76 -17.17 1.07
N PRO A 64 -15.56 -17.93 2.17
CA PRO A 64 -14.33 -18.70 2.37
C PRO A 64 -13.98 -19.55 1.14
N GLY A 65 -12.70 -19.60 0.79
CA GLY A 65 -12.20 -20.28 -0.40
C GLY A 65 -12.20 -19.41 -1.68
N THR A 66 -12.73 -18.17 -1.66
CA THR A 66 -12.64 -17.24 -2.79
C THR A 66 -11.22 -16.79 -3.04
N ILE A 67 -10.49 -16.46 -1.98
CA ILE A 67 -9.10 -16.03 -2.10
C ILE A 67 -8.21 -17.24 -2.38
N LYS A 68 -7.43 -17.15 -3.45
CA LYS A 68 -6.50 -18.21 -3.87
C LYS A 68 -5.05 -17.83 -3.62
N GLN A 69 -4.73 -16.54 -3.73
CA GLN A 69 -3.36 -16.07 -3.60
C GLN A 69 -3.29 -14.74 -2.87
N LEU A 70 -2.13 -14.48 -2.28
CA LEU A 70 -1.68 -13.15 -1.87
C LEU A 70 -0.58 -12.69 -2.81
N ARG A 71 -0.82 -11.56 -3.48
CA ARG A 71 0.23 -10.82 -4.19
C ARG A 71 0.97 -9.95 -3.19
N VAL A 72 2.29 -10.02 -3.23
CA VAL A 72 3.18 -9.19 -2.40
C VAL A 72 3.75 -8.07 -3.25
N VAL A 73 3.51 -6.84 -2.81
CA VAL A 73 3.91 -5.64 -3.53
C VAL A 73 4.85 -4.81 -2.67
N GLU A 74 5.99 -4.46 -3.23
CA GLU A 74 6.95 -3.54 -2.64
C GLU A 74 6.60 -2.10 -3.02
N ILE A 75 6.70 -1.21 -2.05
CA ILE A 75 6.60 0.23 -2.27
C ILE A 75 8.01 0.79 -2.35
N GLN A 76 8.35 1.38 -3.48
CA GLN A 76 9.66 1.97 -3.69
C GLN A 76 9.69 3.42 -3.25
N PHE A 77 10.84 3.86 -2.75
CA PHE A 77 11.05 5.26 -2.37
C PHE A 77 10.99 6.16 -3.60
N ARG A 78 10.42 7.33 -3.43
CA ARG A 78 10.47 8.37 -4.46
C ARG A 78 11.89 8.88 -4.63
N ALA A 79 12.24 9.17 -5.87
CA ALA A 79 13.46 9.91 -6.14
C ALA A 79 13.33 11.34 -5.57
N ALA A 80 14.42 11.86 -5.02
CA ALA A 80 14.48 13.23 -4.54
C ALA A 80 14.13 14.23 -5.66
N GLY A 81 13.38 15.26 -5.34
CA GLY A 81 12.95 16.29 -6.29
C GLY A 81 11.74 15.90 -7.15
N ILE A 82 11.17 14.70 -6.99
CA ILE A 82 9.93 14.30 -7.64
C ILE A 82 8.78 14.45 -6.66
N GLY A 83 7.79 15.27 -7.00
CA GLY A 83 6.56 15.38 -6.24
C GLY A 83 6.51 16.48 -5.20
N GLU A 84 7.17 17.58 -5.44
CA GLU A 84 6.95 18.82 -4.69
C GLU A 84 5.48 19.22 -4.73
N VAL A 85 4.86 19.39 -3.57
CA VAL A 85 3.48 19.85 -3.45
C VAL A 85 3.41 21.23 -2.81
N ASN A 86 4.36 21.62 -1.99
CA ASN A 86 4.38 22.90 -1.28
C ASN A 86 5.68 23.69 -1.53
N GLY A 87 6.07 23.86 -2.78
CA GLY A 87 7.18 24.76 -3.14
C GLY A 87 8.55 24.16 -2.92
N ASP A 88 9.17 24.38 -1.79
CA ASP A 88 10.58 23.99 -1.55
C ASP A 88 10.76 22.62 -0.91
N ASP A 89 9.71 21.85 -0.73
CA ASP A 89 9.76 20.55 -0.06
C ASP A 89 10.34 19.48 -0.98
N LYS A 90 11.61 19.18 -0.81
CA LYS A 90 12.39 18.26 -1.65
C LYS A 90 12.23 16.78 -1.28
N GLY A 91 11.35 16.48 -0.34
CA GLY A 91 11.31 15.17 0.32
C GLY A 91 10.12 14.28 0.01
N GLY A 92 9.34 14.52 -1.04
CA GLY A 92 8.33 13.55 -1.39
C GLY A 92 6.89 14.03 -1.48
N GLY A 93 6.65 15.30 -1.31
CA GLY A 93 5.35 15.92 -1.53
C GLY A 93 4.42 15.89 -0.32
N ALA A 94 3.64 16.93 -0.18
CA ALA A 94 2.88 17.26 1.01
C ALA A 94 1.72 16.30 1.32
N LEU A 95 1.27 15.53 0.37
CA LEU A 95 0.21 14.55 0.60
C LEU A 95 0.76 13.20 1.07
N ALA A 96 2.08 13.05 1.04
CA ALA A 96 2.75 11.96 1.68
C ALA A 96 3.63 12.54 2.76
N SER A 97 3.17 12.54 3.97
CA SER A 97 3.96 12.85 5.16
C SER A 97 5.12 11.87 5.36
N SER A 98 5.21 10.86 4.53
CA SER A 98 6.31 9.90 4.47
C SER A 98 6.70 9.64 3.02
N PRO A 99 7.97 9.29 2.73
CA PRO A 99 8.42 8.95 1.39
C PRO A 99 7.73 7.69 0.82
N VAL A 100 7.03 6.94 1.66
CA VAL A 100 6.33 5.71 1.32
C VAL A 100 4.87 5.88 1.72
N GLY A 101 3.98 6.04 0.76
CA GLY A 101 2.56 6.21 1.03
C GLY A 101 1.71 5.29 0.18
N VAL A 102 1.00 4.36 0.82
CA VAL A 102 0.02 3.47 0.13
C VAL A 102 -1.33 4.14 0.05
N GLY A 103 -1.71 4.90 1.08
CA GLY A 103 -3.02 5.55 1.17
C GLY A 103 -3.08 6.97 0.65
N ASN A 104 -1.99 7.70 0.78
CA ASN A 104 -1.96 9.16 0.61
C ASN A 104 -1.24 9.59 -0.63
N ALA A 105 -0.98 9.03 -1.57
CA ALA A 105 -0.50 9.42 -2.88
C ALA A 105 -0.25 8.16 -3.67
N ALA A 106 -1.15 7.84 -4.48
CA ALA A 106 -1.09 6.69 -5.38
C ALA A 106 0.08 6.74 -6.39
N TRP A 107 1.02 7.65 -6.19
CA TRP A 107 2.08 7.99 -7.13
C TRP A 107 3.43 7.32 -6.83
N ASP A 108 3.54 6.61 -5.71
CA ASP A 108 4.76 5.87 -5.42
C ASP A 108 4.88 4.67 -6.35
N VAL A 109 6.09 4.44 -6.83
CA VAL A 109 6.37 3.28 -7.67
C VAL A 109 6.13 2.02 -6.86
N LYS A 110 5.38 1.11 -7.42
CA LYS A 110 5.05 -0.18 -6.84
C LYS A 110 5.62 -1.29 -7.70
N ARG A 111 6.16 -2.31 -7.05
CA ARG A 111 6.75 -3.46 -7.73
C ARG A 111 6.17 -4.74 -7.16
N VAL A 112 5.58 -5.56 -7.99
CA VAL A 112 5.18 -6.90 -7.59
C VAL A 112 6.43 -7.74 -7.44
N ILE A 113 6.61 -8.34 -6.27
CA ILE A 113 7.75 -9.21 -5.99
C ILE A 113 7.41 -10.69 -6.02
N GLY A 114 6.13 -11.00 -6.13
CA GLY A 114 5.64 -12.36 -6.31
C GLY A 114 4.30 -12.60 -5.64
N VAL A 115 3.86 -13.82 -5.71
CA VAL A 115 2.62 -14.32 -5.13
C VAL A 115 2.88 -15.54 -4.24
N THR A 116 1.98 -15.78 -3.30
CA THR A 116 1.93 -17.00 -2.49
C THR A 116 0.51 -17.54 -2.43
N ASP A 117 0.36 -18.86 -2.28
CA ASP A 117 -0.95 -19.49 -2.16
C ASP A 117 -1.60 -19.19 -0.82
N VAL A 118 -2.92 -19.04 -0.84
CA VAL A 118 -3.78 -19.08 0.33
C VAL A 118 -4.47 -20.45 0.37
N TYR A 119 -4.31 -21.16 1.47
CA TYR A 119 -4.89 -22.49 1.62
C TYR A 119 -6.42 -22.41 1.85
N PRO A 120 -7.15 -23.53 1.66
CA PRO A 120 -8.61 -23.56 1.85
C PRO A 120 -9.10 -23.09 3.22
N ASP A 121 -8.28 -23.23 4.26
CA ASP A 121 -8.55 -22.71 5.61
C ASP A 121 -8.27 -21.21 5.77
N GLY A 122 -7.89 -20.53 4.69
CA GLY A 122 -7.54 -19.11 4.68
C GLY A 122 -6.13 -18.80 5.14
N SER A 123 -5.32 -19.80 5.45
CA SER A 123 -3.96 -19.61 5.97
C SER A 123 -2.93 -19.44 4.85
N ALA A 124 -1.84 -18.71 5.17
CA ALA A 124 -0.65 -18.60 4.33
C ALA A 124 0.60 -18.45 5.21
N PHE A 125 1.72 -19.03 4.78
CA PHE A 125 2.98 -18.96 5.51
C PHE A 125 4.13 -18.83 4.51
N PHE A 126 4.74 -17.66 4.43
CA PHE A 126 5.63 -17.34 3.33
C PHE A 126 6.77 -16.41 3.71
N LYS A 127 7.85 -16.55 2.98
CA LYS A 127 9.08 -15.77 3.12
C LYS A 127 9.04 -14.55 2.22
N VAL A 128 9.54 -13.41 2.73
CA VAL A 128 9.68 -12.16 1.99
C VAL A 128 11.04 -11.53 2.23
N PRO A 129 11.54 -10.68 1.33
CA PRO A 129 12.71 -9.87 1.59
C PRO A 129 12.52 -8.98 2.81
N ALA A 130 13.51 -8.98 3.72
CA ALA A 130 13.53 -8.07 4.86
C ALA A 130 13.90 -6.63 4.44
N ARG A 131 13.59 -5.67 5.31
CA ARG A 131 13.94 -4.24 5.14
C ARG A 131 13.30 -3.59 3.92
N ARG A 132 12.23 -4.19 3.38
CA ARG A 132 11.42 -3.62 2.30
C ARG A 132 10.02 -3.30 2.80
N PRO A 133 9.45 -2.14 2.49
CA PRO A 133 8.05 -1.83 2.79
C PRO A 133 7.15 -2.59 1.83
N LEU A 134 6.37 -3.50 2.37
CA LEU A 134 5.51 -4.42 1.63
C LEU A 134 4.04 -4.24 1.99
N TYR A 135 3.16 -4.46 1.03
CA TYR A 135 1.74 -4.62 1.28
C TYR A 135 1.18 -5.80 0.47
N PHE A 136 -0.02 -6.25 0.85
CA PHE A 136 -0.61 -7.44 0.28
C PHE A 136 -1.90 -7.13 -0.45
N GLN A 137 -2.14 -7.88 -1.53
CA GLN A 137 -3.40 -7.91 -2.26
C GLN A 137 -3.94 -9.33 -2.28
N ALA A 138 -5.17 -9.51 -1.82
CA ALA A 138 -5.88 -10.78 -1.87
C ALA A 138 -6.48 -10.98 -3.26
N LEU A 139 -6.14 -12.08 -3.92
CA LEU A 139 -6.55 -12.39 -5.28
C LEU A 139 -7.52 -13.55 -5.31
N ASP A 140 -8.53 -13.47 -6.18
CA ASP A 140 -9.41 -14.59 -6.51
C ASP A 140 -8.78 -15.55 -7.55
N GLU A 141 -9.54 -16.52 -7.99
CA GLU A 141 -9.11 -17.52 -8.99
C GLU A 141 -8.79 -16.94 -10.37
N ASN A 142 -9.30 -15.75 -10.68
CA ASN A 142 -9.05 -15.04 -11.93
C ASN A 142 -7.92 -14.01 -11.80
N GLY A 143 -7.23 -13.95 -10.65
CA GLY A 143 -6.20 -12.96 -10.36
C GLY A 143 -6.73 -11.55 -10.09
N ARG A 144 -8.04 -11.40 -9.89
CA ARG A 144 -8.65 -10.11 -9.55
C ARG A 144 -8.38 -9.75 -8.10
N VAL A 145 -8.12 -8.48 -7.85
CA VAL A 145 -7.89 -7.96 -6.50
C VAL A 145 -9.22 -7.87 -5.76
N VAL A 146 -9.46 -8.80 -4.86
CA VAL A 146 -10.64 -8.78 -3.96
C VAL A 146 -10.45 -7.75 -2.86
N GLN A 147 -9.25 -7.66 -2.27
CA GLN A 147 -8.94 -6.68 -1.23
C GLN A 147 -7.47 -6.26 -1.33
N THR A 148 -7.18 -5.03 -0.95
CA THR A 148 -5.81 -4.49 -0.90
C THR A 148 -5.52 -3.82 0.43
N MET A 149 -4.33 -4.05 0.97
CA MET A 149 -3.85 -3.22 2.08
C MET A 149 -3.66 -1.78 1.62
N ARG A 150 -3.98 -0.84 2.52
CA ARG A 150 -3.75 0.60 2.35
C ARG A 150 -2.67 1.14 3.30
N SER A 151 -1.99 0.25 3.95
CA SER A 151 -0.80 0.48 4.76
C SER A 151 0.30 -0.47 4.30
N TRP A 152 1.43 -0.44 4.96
CA TRP A 152 2.52 -1.36 4.68
C TRP A 152 3.09 -1.92 5.97
N SER A 153 3.86 -2.99 5.83
CA SER A 153 4.63 -3.61 6.90
C SER A 153 6.06 -3.86 6.40
N THR A 154 7.01 -3.81 7.31
CA THR A 154 8.43 -4.06 7.01
C THR A 154 8.97 -5.00 8.07
N LEU A 155 9.59 -6.09 7.64
CA LEU A 155 10.26 -7.03 8.54
C LEU A 155 11.74 -6.71 8.68
N GLN A 156 12.26 -6.91 9.88
CA GLN A 156 13.68 -7.04 10.09
C GLN A 156 14.16 -8.44 9.62
N PRO A 157 15.48 -8.61 9.35
CA PRO A 157 16.01 -9.92 9.02
C PRO A 157 15.71 -10.97 10.08
N ASN A 158 15.23 -12.13 9.65
CA ASN A 158 14.79 -13.26 10.48
C ASN A 158 13.55 -13.00 11.35
N GLU A 159 12.88 -11.88 11.18
CA GLU A 159 11.66 -11.59 11.93
C GLU A 159 10.49 -12.41 11.40
N VAL A 160 9.62 -12.85 12.31
CA VAL A 160 8.37 -13.53 12.00
C VAL A 160 7.22 -12.64 12.47
N GLN A 161 6.38 -12.23 11.55
CA GLN A 161 5.17 -11.45 11.82
C GLN A 161 3.94 -12.32 11.54
N SER A 162 3.04 -12.42 12.50
CA SER A 162 1.77 -13.09 12.31
C SER A 162 0.62 -12.10 12.20
N CYS A 163 -0.34 -12.42 11.34
CA CYS A 163 -1.61 -11.73 11.19
C CYS A 163 -2.74 -12.71 11.51
N VAL A 164 -3.73 -12.29 12.28
CA VAL A 164 -4.92 -13.13 12.56
C VAL A 164 -5.75 -13.23 11.29
N GLY A 165 -5.97 -12.12 10.60
CA GLY A 165 -6.76 -12.06 9.39
C GLY A 165 -6.58 -10.76 8.60
N CYS A 166 -7.48 -10.52 7.65
CA CYS A 166 -7.48 -9.31 6.84
C CYS A 166 -8.21 -8.19 7.59
N HIS A 167 -7.45 -7.19 8.03
CA HIS A 167 -7.95 -6.04 8.80
C HIS A 167 -8.68 -6.43 10.08
N GLU A 168 -8.06 -7.30 10.87
CA GLU A 168 -8.51 -7.61 12.22
C GLU A 168 -8.35 -6.39 13.14
N HIS A 169 -9.17 -6.31 14.17
CA HIS A 169 -9.09 -5.23 15.13
C HIS A 169 -7.91 -5.46 16.09
N LYS A 170 -7.13 -4.41 16.39
CA LYS A 170 -5.92 -4.48 17.25
C LYS A 170 -6.14 -5.11 18.64
N ASN A 171 -7.37 -5.11 19.12
CA ASN A 171 -7.73 -5.72 20.41
C ASN A 171 -8.32 -7.13 20.24
N THR A 172 -8.32 -7.67 19.03
CA THR A 172 -8.75 -9.05 18.77
C THR A 172 -7.57 -9.96 18.95
N VAL A 173 -7.79 -11.04 19.68
CA VAL A 173 -6.82 -12.13 19.84
C VAL A 173 -7.33 -13.35 19.11
N PRO A 174 -6.42 -14.24 18.63
CA PRO A 174 -6.83 -15.52 18.07
C PRO A 174 -7.66 -16.30 19.09
N VAL A 175 -8.74 -16.91 18.63
CA VAL A 175 -9.55 -17.77 19.49
C VAL A 175 -8.69 -18.98 19.90
N ALA A 176 -8.65 -19.28 21.21
CA ALA A 176 -7.92 -20.42 21.71
C ALA A 176 -8.54 -21.74 21.15
N GLY A 177 -7.70 -22.73 20.87
CA GLY A 177 -8.15 -24.03 20.41
C GLY A 177 -8.31 -24.21 18.91
N HIS A 178 -7.87 -23.25 18.09
CA HIS A 178 -7.79 -23.47 16.64
C HIS A 178 -6.83 -24.62 16.32
N PRO A 179 -7.20 -25.50 15.39
CA PRO A 179 -6.28 -26.53 14.90
C PRO A 179 -5.07 -25.85 14.23
N VAL A 180 -3.96 -26.58 14.15
CA VAL A 180 -2.78 -26.13 13.41
C VAL A 180 -3.20 -25.88 11.96
N SER A 181 -2.91 -24.69 11.44
CA SER A 181 -3.33 -24.32 10.09
C SER A 181 -2.64 -25.15 9.01
N MET A 182 -3.29 -25.25 7.85
CA MET A 182 -2.71 -25.96 6.70
C MET A 182 -1.36 -25.33 6.29
N ALA A 183 -1.24 -24.03 6.36
CA ALA A 183 0.01 -23.35 6.04
C ALA A 183 1.15 -23.75 7.00
N MET A 184 0.89 -23.84 8.29
CA MET A 184 1.89 -24.30 9.25
C MET A 184 2.31 -25.75 8.98
N ASN A 185 1.36 -26.64 8.68
CA ASN A 185 1.64 -28.04 8.35
C ASN A 185 2.45 -28.19 7.05
N LYS A 186 2.26 -27.28 6.09
CA LYS A 186 2.98 -27.28 4.81
C LYS A 186 4.34 -26.58 4.87
N GLY A 187 4.58 -25.78 5.93
CA GLY A 187 5.81 -25.03 6.12
C GLY A 187 5.89 -23.74 5.31
N ILE A 188 6.99 -23.03 5.50
CA ILE A 188 7.24 -21.73 4.87
C ILE A 188 7.47 -21.90 3.37
N LYS A 189 6.73 -21.15 2.57
CA LYS A 189 6.90 -21.08 1.11
C LYS A 189 7.72 -19.86 0.68
N ALA A 190 8.50 -20.01 -0.35
CA ALA A 190 9.04 -18.87 -1.10
C ALA A 190 7.93 -18.25 -1.95
N LEU A 191 8.08 -16.97 -2.28
CA LEU A 191 7.22 -16.34 -3.29
C LEU A 191 7.50 -16.97 -4.65
N THR A 192 6.45 -17.10 -5.44
CA THR A 192 6.56 -17.42 -6.87
C THR A 192 6.41 -16.16 -7.68
N PRO A 193 7.15 -15.99 -8.80
CA PRO A 193 6.92 -14.89 -9.73
C PRO A 193 5.45 -14.87 -10.19
N GLU A 194 4.87 -13.69 -10.34
CA GLU A 194 3.51 -13.58 -10.86
C GLU A 194 3.44 -13.79 -12.37
N ASP A 195 4.50 -13.38 -13.05
CA ASP A 195 4.66 -13.57 -14.50
C ASP A 195 6.05 -14.17 -14.86
N GLU A 196 6.23 -14.53 -16.11
CA GLU A 196 7.48 -15.12 -16.61
C GLU A 196 8.67 -14.17 -16.54
N MET A 197 8.44 -12.87 -16.45
CA MET A 197 9.50 -11.86 -16.38
C MET A 197 10.02 -11.65 -14.95
N GLY A 198 9.37 -12.25 -13.97
CA GLY A 198 9.77 -12.19 -12.56
C GLY A 198 9.63 -10.81 -11.93
N GLU A 199 10.46 -10.55 -10.92
CA GLU A 199 10.44 -9.29 -10.17
C GLU A 199 11.00 -8.15 -11.02
N ARG A 200 10.15 -7.21 -11.45
CA ARG A 200 10.54 -6.05 -12.26
C ARG A 200 9.62 -4.85 -12.04
N ASN A 201 10.09 -3.69 -12.44
CA ASN A 201 9.25 -2.52 -12.52
C ASN A 201 8.42 -2.54 -13.80
N PHE A 202 7.13 -2.26 -13.66
CA PHE A 202 6.23 -2.10 -14.79
C PHE A 202 6.32 -0.68 -15.34
N SER A 203 6.51 -0.54 -16.65
CA SER A 203 6.61 0.75 -17.32
C SER A 203 5.47 0.96 -18.32
N TYR A 204 4.57 1.88 -18.03
CA TYR A 204 3.50 2.25 -18.95
C TYR A 204 4.02 2.60 -20.36
N LEU A 205 5.08 3.39 -20.43
CA LEU A 205 5.64 3.81 -21.72
C LEU A 205 6.29 2.68 -22.52
N LYS A 206 6.84 1.67 -21.85
CA LYS A 206 7.50 0.54 -22.53
C LYS A 206 6.55 -0.59 -22.85
N GLU A 207 5.49 -0.75 -22.09
CA GLU A 207 4.65 -1.94 -22.15
C GLU A 207 3.24 -1.65 -22.65
N ILE A 208 2.67 -0.52 -22.25
CA ILE A 208 1.30 -0.14 -22.65
C ILE A 208 1.30 0.80 -23.86
N GLN A 209 2.15 1.82 -23.86
CA GLN A 209 2.15 2.78 -24.95
C GLN A 209 2.33 2.15 -26.36
N PRO A 210 3.20 1.18 -26.57
CA PRO A 210 3.32 0.51 -27.89
C PRO A 210 2.02 -0.16 -28.37
N ILE A 211 1.15 -0.57 -27.46
CA ILE A 211 -0.16 -1.15 -27.81
C ILE A 211 -1.05 -0.05 -28.39
N TRP A 212 -1.10 1.10 -27.74
CA TRP A 212 -1.85 2.27 -28.23
C TRP A 212 -1.31 2.76 -29.57
N ASP A 213 0.00 2.86 -29.69
CA ASP A 213 0.67 3.32 -30.93
C ASP A 213 0.34 2.40 -32.10
N LYS A 214 0.26 1.11 -31.87
CA LYS A 214 -0.02 0.12 -32.91
C LYS A 214 -1.50 0.05 -33.29
N HIS A 215 -2.41 0.13 -32.32
CA HIS A 215 -3.79 -0.25 -32.54
C HIS A 215 -4.80 0.90 -32.45
N CYS A 216 -4.48 2.00 -31.78
CA CYS A 216 -5.48 3.00 -31.40
C CYS A 216 -5.19 4.42 -31.90
N ILE A 217 -3.91 4.79 -32.03
CA ILE A 217 -3.50 6.18 -32.34
C ILE A 217 -3.96 6.64 -33.72
N SER A 218 -4.20 5.75 -34.66
CA SER A 218 -4.70 6.08 -35.99
C SER A 218 -6.07 6.78 -35.97
N CYS A 219 -6.86 6.53 -34.93
CA CYS A 219 -8.14 7.20 -34.67
C CYS A 219 -8.06 8.15 -33.48
N HIS A 220 -7.36 7.76 -32.42
CA HIS A 220 -7.27 8.53 -31.18
C HIS A 220 -6.01 9.43 -31.16
N ASP A 221 -5.91 10.33 -32.12
CA ASP A 221 -4.79 11.25 -32.28
C ASP A 221 -5.02 12.66 -31.67
N GLY A 222 -6.20 12.88 -31.05
CA GLY A 222 -6.62 14.17 -30.50
C GLY A 222 -7.23 15.12 -31.53
N VAL A 223 -7.27 14.73 -32.81
CA VAL A 223 -7.90 15.49 -33.92
C VAL A 223 -9.12 14.77 -34.44
N LYS A 224 -8.98 13.52 -34.85
CA LYS A 224 -10.10 12.68 -35.32
C LYS A 224 -11.03 12.29 -34.16
N GLN A 225 -10.46 12.01 -33.01
CA GLN A 225 -11.18 11.78 -31.77
C GLN A 225 -10.63 12.71 -30.68
N PRO A 226 -11.47 13.31 -29.82
CA PRO A 226 -11.04 14.26 -28.77
C PRO A 226 -10.05 13.64 -27.78
N MET A 227 -10.20 12.36 -27.48
CA MET A 227 -9.28 11.64 -26.59
C MET A 227 -8.00 11.27 -27.35
N SER A 228 -6.88 11.82 -26.94
CA SER A 228 -5.57 11.51 -27.51
C SER A 228 -4.89 10.37 -26.76
N LEU A 229 -4.47 9.33 -27.48
CA LEU A 229 -3.69 8.20 -26.94
C LEU A 229 -2.21 8.27 -27.33
N LYS A 230 -1.70 9.45 -27.67
CA LYS A 230 -0.30 9.69 -27.98
C LYS A 230 0.60 9.53 -26.75
N GLY A 231 1.82 9.05 -26.97
CA GLY A 231 2.82 8.81 -25.92
C GLY A 231 3.63 10.05 -25.52
N GLU A 232 3.32 11.23 -26.06
CA GLU A 232 4.02 12.47 -25.74
C GLU A 232 3.94 12.78 -24.24
N LEU A 233 5.10 13.12 -23.65
CA LEU A 233 5.17 13.43 -22.24
C LEU A 233 4.69 14.85 -21.95
N GLN A 234 3.65 14.95 -21.16
CA GLN A 234 3.09 16.20 -20.67
C GLN A 234 3.51 16.43 -19.22
N VAL A 235 3.83 17.68 -18.87
CA VAL A 235 4.03 18.07 -17.48
C VAL A 235 2.66 18.10 -16.80
N PHE A 236 2.42 17.15 -15.90
CA PHE A 236 1.16 17.03 -15.20
C PHE A 236 0.90 18.17 -14.22
N ASP A 237 1.93 18.58 -13.51
CA ASP A 237 1.87 19.67 -12.56
C ASP A 237 3.19 20.44 -12.56
N LYS A 238 3.10 21.76 -12.68
CA LYS A 238 4.27 22.64 -12.72
C LYS A 238 5.10 22.58 -11.43
N ARG A 239 4.47 22.32 -10.29
CA ARG A 239 5.13 22.22 -8.99
C ARG A 239 5.89 20.92 -8.84
N SER A 240 5.25 19.81 -9.15
CA SER A 240 5.85 18.48 -9.03
C SER A 240 6.81 18.15 -10.16
N LYS A 241 6.75 18.90 -11.27
CA LYS A 241 7.51 18.64 -12.50
C LYS A 241 7.34 17.21 -13.05
N ARG A 242 6.31 16.50 -12.60
CA ARG A 242 6.01 15.15 -13.07
C ARG A 242 5.52 15.18 -14.51
N LYS A 243 5.99 14.22 -15.27
CA LYS A 243 5.60 14.03 -16.67
C LYS A 243 4.91 12.70 -16.83
N TYR A 244 3.78 12.72 -17.53
CA TYR A 244 3.02 11.52 -17.90
C TYR A 244 2.75 11.52 -19.39
N ALA A 245 2.57 10.33 -19.97
CA ALA A 245 2.10 10.23 -21.35
C ALA A 245 0.73 10.88 -21.51
N GLN A 246 0.50 11.54 -22.63
CA GLN A 246 -0.82 12.11 -22.93
C GLN A 246 -1.92 11.05 -22.89
N SER A 247 -1.65 9.85 -23.40
CA SER A 247 -2.55 8.70 -23.32
C SER A 247 -2.94 8.35 -21.88
N TYR A 248 -1.95 8.32 -20.97
CA TYR A 248 -2.21 8.05 -19.55
C TYR A 248 -3.11 9.12 -18.94
N LEU A 249 -2.83 10.40 -19.21
CA LEU A 249 -3.65 11.50 -18.72
C LEU A 249 -5.08 11.46 -19.29
N SER A 250 -5.21 11.13 -20.57
CA SER A 250 -6.52 11.00 -21.22
C SER A 250 -7.34 9.87 -20.63
N LEU A 251 -6.74 8.69 -20.41
CA LEU A 251 -7.43 7.52 -19.87
C LEU A 251 -7.81 7.68 -18.40
N THR A 252 -6.96 8.33 -17.62
CA THR A 252 -7.21 8.56 -16.19
C THR A 252 -7.98 9.84 -15.92
N HIS A 253 -8.23 10.66 -16.95
CA HIS A 253 -8.82 12.00 -16.86
C HIS A 253 -8.23 12.85 -15.74
N ALA A 254 -6.95 12.74 -15.57
CA ALA A 254 -6.21 13.60 -14.68
C ALA A 254 -6.29 15.02 -15.22
N ARG A 255 -7.12 15.85 -14.62
CA ARG A 255 -7.27 17.25 -15.01
C ARG A 255 -6.11 18.08 -14.48
N MET A 256 -5.46 18.79 -15.38
CA MET A 256 -4.37 19.71 -15.05
C MET A 256 -4.87 21.07 -14.55
N ASP A 257 -6.09 21.44 -14.87
CA ASP A 257 -6.65 22.80 -14.78
C ASP A 257 -8.05 22.86 -14.13
N GLY A 258 -8.47 21.80 -13.47
CA GLY A 258 -9.76 21.79 -12.76
C GLY A 258 -9.76 22.69 -11.52
N PRO A 259 -10.94 23.20 -11.08
CA PRO A 259 -11.06 24.06 -9.90
C PRO A 259 -10.52 23.43 -8.61
N ASP A 260 -10.40 22.11 -8.60
CA ASP A 260 -9.87 21.34 -7.47
C ASP A 260 -8.39 20.96 -7.65
N GLY A 261 -7.77 21.44 -8.72
CA GLY A 261 -6.39 21.12 -9.08
C GLY A 261 -6.18 19.67 -9.56
N PRO A 262 -4.95 19.31 -9.92
CA PRO A 262 -4.61 18.01 -10.50
C PRO A 262 -4.80 16.80 -9.54
N TRP A 263 -5.17 17.05 -8.31
CA TRP A 263 -5.23 16.07 -7.21
C TRP A 263 -6.56 15.36 -7.09
N ARG A 264 -7.63 15.95 -7.63
CA ARG A 264 -8.99 15.44 -7.51
C ARG A 264 -9.52 15.01 -8.87
N GLY A 265 -8.80 14.12 -9.53
CA GLY A 265 -9.36 13.36 -10.63
C GLY A 265 -10.61 12.63 -10.13
N ASN A 266 -11.67 12.60 -10.94
CA ASN A 266 -12.87 11.84 -10.60
C ASN A 266 -12.45 10.39 -10.28
N ALA A 267 -12.73 9.95 -9.07
CA ALA A 267 -12.50 8.58 -8.65
C ALA A 267 -13.38 7.57 -9.42
N HIS A 268 -14.25 8.06 -10.29
CA HIS A 268 -15.17 7.28 -11.11
C HIS A 268 -15.05 7.75 -12.56
N HIS A 269 -14.10 7.16 -13.26
CA HIS A 269 -13.98 7.37 -14.69
C HIS A 269 -14.40 6.09 -15.44
N PRO A 270 -15.15 6.21 -16.55
CA PRO A 270 -15.64 5.05 -17.27
C PRO A 270 -14.53 4.16 -17.83
N GLU A 271 -13.38 4.71 -18.21
CA GLU A 271 -12.27 3.94 -18.76
C GLU A 271 -11.36 3.38 -17.68
N VAL A 272 -10.87 4.21 -16.77
CA VAL A 272 -9.97 3.78 -15.69
C VAL A 272 -10.42 4.38 -14.36
N ASN A 273 -10.89 3.53 -13.46
CA ASN A 273 -11.18 3.92 -12.09
C ASN A 273 -9.98 3.73 -11.19
N TRP A 274 -9.88 4.57 -10.19
CA TRP A 274 -8.84 4.50 -9.17
C TRP A 274 -9.38 4.86 -7.79
N ILE A 275 -8.70 4.40 -6.77
CA ILE A 275 -8.98 4.80 -5.39
C ILE A 275 -8.30 6.14 -5.15
N SER A 276 -9.05 7.16 -4.76
CA SER A 276 -8.48 8.47 -4.42
C SER A 276 -7.43 8.33 -3.32
N ALA A 277 -6.34 9.09 -3.44
CA ALA A 277 -5.25 9.09 -2.47
C ALA A 277 -5.69 9.48 -1.05
N LEU A 278 -6.66 10.38 -0.95
CA LEU A 278 -7.23 10.86 0.31
C LEU A 278 -8.60 10.25 0.61
N SER A 279 -8.94 9.14 -0.06
CA SER A 279 -10.27 8.57 0.09
C SER A 279 -10.50 7.98 1.47
N GLU A 280 -11.65 8.26 1.99
CA GLU A 280 -12.30 7.59 3.09
C GLU A 280 -13.33 6.58 2.50
N PRO A 281 -13.59 5.47 3.16
CA PRO A 281 -13.00 4.96 4.39
C PRO A 281 -11.62 4.32 4.19
N THR A 282 -10.88 4.15 5.28
CA THR A 282 -9.59 3.46 5.30
C THR A 282 -9.72 1.97 4.93
N LEU A 283 -10.86 1.38 5.24
CA LEU A 283 -11.24 0.03 4.85
C LEU A 283 -12.21 0.10 3.68
N LEU A 284 -11.76 -0.39 2.52
CA LEU A 284 -12.58 -0.47 1.32
C LEU A 284 -13.42 -1.76 1.30
N PRO A 285 -14.61 -1.73 0.70
CA PRO A 285 -15.36 -2.96 0.44
C PRO A 285 -14.56 -3.92 -0.46
N PRO A 286 -14.80 -5.24 -0.36
CA PRO A 286 -14.25 -6.18 -1.32
C PRO A 286 -14.60 -5.82 -2.78
N TYR A 287 -13.66 -6.08 -3.70
CA TYR A 287 -13.77 -5.75 -5.14
C TYR A 287 -13.86 -4.25 -5.47
N PHE A 288 -13.54 -3.37 -4.54
CA PHE A 288 -13.56 -1.92 -4.78
C PHE A 288 -12.28 -1.40 -5.49
N ALA A 289 -11.29 -2.24 -5.71
CA ALA A 289 -10.08 -1.83 -6.44
C ALA A 289 -10.43 -1.31 -7.83
N GLY A 290 -9.75 -0.24 -8.26
CA GLY A 290 -10.03 0.42 -9.54
C GLY A 290 -9.98 -0.53 -10.74
N SER A 291 -9.11 -1.53 -10.72
CA SER A 291 -9.02 -2.57 -11.74
C SER A 291 -10.27 -3.43 -11.90
N ASN A 292 -11.15 -3.50 -10.90
CA ASN A 292 -12.41 -4.23 -10.97
C ASN A 292 -13.58 -3.37 -11.48
N THR A 293 -13.42 -2.05 -11.45
CA THR A 293 -14.46 -1.06 -11.75
C THR A 293 -14.14 -0.23 -13.00
N SER A 294 -12.99 -0.45 -13.62
CA SER A 294 -12.58 0.11 -14.92
C SER A 294 -13.18 -0.70 -16.07
N ASN A 295 -13.44 -0.03 -17.19
CA ASN A 295 -13.90 -0.66 -18.43
C ASN A 295 -12.76 -1.34 -19.18
#